data_5673a779cbe03d74151b4b1802f7ede5
#
_entry.id   5673a779cbe03d74151b4b1802f7ede5
#
_cell.length_a   1.000
_cell.length_b   1.000
_cell.length_c   1.000
_cell.angle_alpha   90.00
_cell.angle_beta   90.00
_cell.angle_gamma   90.00
#
_symmetry.space_group_name_H-M   'P 1'
#
loop_
_entity.id
_entity.type
_entity.pdbx_description
1 polymer ?
#
loop_
_entity_poly.entity_id
_entity_poly.type
_entity_poly.pdbx_seq_one_letter_code
_entity_poly.pdbx_strand_id
1 'polypeptide(L)'
;MEKDQDKIISDVTSGDYKYGFYTDIETERIPKGLNEDVVRLISLKKKEPEWLLEFRLKAFRHWLTLKMPTWANLKIPAIDYQDIIFYAAPKQKASYDNIDDIDPELKKTFDKLGIPLEEQKHLSGVAVDAVMDSVSVKTTFRETLAESGIIFCSFSDAVKEYPDLVKRYMGTVVPYTDNFFASLNSAVFSDGSFCYIPKGVRCPMELSTYFRINSANTGQFERTLLVADEEAYVSYLEGCTAPMRDENQLHAAIVEIIAENNAEVKYSTVQNWYPGDKDGKGGIFNFVTKRGLCRGENSKISWTQIETGSAITWKYPSCILRGDNSTGEFYSVAVTNHYQQADTGTKMIHIGKNTKSTIVSKGISAGHGQNSYRGLVKVLKNATGARNFSQCDSLLLGNQCGAHTFPYIEVDNQTAIVEHEATTSKIGEDQIFYCNQRGISTQDAIGLIVNGYAREVINKLPMEFAVEAQALLQISLEGSVG
;
A
#
# COMPACT_ATOMS: atom_id res chain seq x y z
N MET A 1 39.34 17.24 -15.81
CA MET A 1 38.19 17.95 -15.20
C MET A 1 36.84 17.53 -15.83
N GLU A 2 36.64 17.59 -17.17
CA GLU A 2 35.39 17.10 -17.78
C GLU A 2 35.15 15.58 -17.56
N LYS A 3 36.17 14.73 -17.72
CA LYS A 3 36.05 13.30 -17.47
C LYS A 3 35.78 12.91 -16.01
N ASP A 4 36.13 13.74 -15.06
CA ASP A 4 35.83 13.49 -13.64
C ASP A 4 34.41 13.92 -13.28
N GLN A 5 33.88 14.94 -13.95
CA GLN A 5 32.48 15.36 -13.80
C GLN A 5 31.53 14.32 -14.39
N ASP A 6 31.83 13.79 -15.58
CA ASP A 6 31.03 12.70 -16.19
C ASP A 6 31.03 11.43 -15.35
N LYS A 7 32.13 11.14 -14.65
CA LYS A 7 32.23 9.99 -13.75
C LYS A 7 31.44 10.21 -12.45
N ILE A 8 31.49 11.42 -11.90
CA ILE A 8 30.69 11.81 -10.72
C ILE A 8 29.19 11.83 -11.09
N ILE A 9 28.84 12.33 -12.28
CA ILE A 9 27.45 12.31 -12.78
C ILE A 9 27.01 10.86 -13.02
N SER A 10 27.84 10.01 -13.60
CA SER A 10 27.55 8.56 -13.77
C SER A 10 27.39 7.85 -12.44
N ASP A 11 28.21 8.13 -11.44
CA ASP A 11 28.15 7.51 -10.11
C ASP A 11 26.93 7.99 -9.28
N VAL A 12 26.45 9.22 -9.53
CA VAL A 12 25.25 9.79 -8.91
C VAL A 12 23.97 9.39 -9.65
N THR A 13 24.04 9.22 -10.98
CA THR A 13 22.89 8.81 -11.81
C THR A 13 22.71 7.29 -11.90
N SER A 14 23.71 6.50 -11.54
CA SER A 14 23.62 5.06 -11.35
C SER A 14 23.22 4.68 -9.93
N GLY A 15 22.52 5.55 -9.22
CA GLY A 15 22.03 5.27 -7.87
C GLY A 15 21.23 3.97 -7.86
N ASP A 16 21.91 2.86 -7.54
CA ASP A 16 21.30 1.55 -7.42
C ASP A 16 20.12 1.65 -6.45
N TYR A 17 18.98 1.06 -6.81
CA TYR A 17 17.82 0.95 -5.96
C TYR A 17 18.25 0.50 -4.55
N LYS A 18 18.24 1.43 -3.59
CA LYS A 18 18.81 1.30 -2.23
C LYS A 18 18.36 0.01 -1.51
N TYR A 19 17.15 -0.46 -1.83
CA TYR A 19 16.54 -1.63 -1.21
C TYR A 19 16.71 -2.91 -2.03
N GLY A 20 17.51 -2.87 -3.11
CA GLY A 20 17.72 -4.00 -4.03
C GLY A 20 18.56 -5.16 -3.50
N PHE A 21 19.10 -5.09 -2.28
CA PHE A 21 19.89 -6.14 -1.67
C PHE A 21 19.07 -7.36 -1.27
N TYR A 22 19.73 -8.52 -1.15
CA TYR A 22 19.14 -9.78 -0.67
C TYR A 22 19.54 -10.03 0.79
N THR A 23 18.65 -10.68 1.53
CA THR A 23 18.97 -11.25 2.84
C THR A 23 19.30 -12.72 2.65
N ASP A 24 20.52 -13.12 3.01
CA ASP A 24 21.00 -14.51 2.89
C ASP A 24 20.55 -15.31 4.12
N ILE A 25 19.31 -15.80 4.07
CA ILE A 25 18.72 -16.66 5.10
C ILE A 25 18.14 -17.91 4.48
N GLU A 26 18.23 -19.02 5.22
CA GLU A 26 17.63 -20.28 4.80
C GLU A 26 16.11 -20.20 4.91
N THR A 27 15.41 -20.39 3.79
CA THR A 27 13.94 -20.32 3.72
C THR A 27 13.33 -21.69 3.47
N GLU A 28 12.25 -21.99 4.20
CA GLU A 28 11.33 -23.07 3.89
C GLU A 28 10.31 -22.60 2.85
N ARG A 29 10.09 -23.38 1.79
CA ARG A 29 9.14 -23.10 0.71
C ARG A 29 8.22 -24.26 0.50
N ILE A 30 6.95 -23.97 0.18
CA ILE A 30 6.02 -25.00 -0.31
C ILE A 30 6.21 -25.18 -1.83
N PRO A 31 5.71 -26.28 -2.43
CA PRO A 31 5.74 -26.47 -3.88
C PRO A 31 5.07 -25.31 -4.64
N LYS A 32 5.53 -25.08 -5.87
CA LYS A 32 4.92 -24.16 -6.82
C LYS A 32 3.50 -24.59 -7.19
N GLY A 33 2.69 -23.62 -7.57
CA GLY A 33 1.34 -23.83 -8.07
C GLY A 33 0.26 -23.65 -7.03
N LEU A 34 -0.98 -23.49 -7.49
CA LEU A 34 -2.15 -23.23 -6.67
C LEU A 34 -3.22 -24.31 -6.89
N ASN A 35 -3.50 -25.06 -5.85
CA ASN A 35 -4.56 -26.06 -5.76
C ASN A 35 -5.05 -26.21 -4.31
N GLU A 36 -6.08 -27.04 -4.06
CA GLU A 36 -6.60 -27.22 -2.69
C GLU A 36 -5.55 -27.77 -1.71
N ASP A 37 -4.62 -28.61 -2.14
CA ASP A 37 -3.58 -29.17 -1.28
C ASP A 37 -2.61 -28.09 -0.81
N VAL A 38 -2.24 -27.17 -1.70
CA VAL A 38 -1.42 -26.00 -1.35
C VAL A 38 -2.14 -25.09 -0.35
N VAL A 39 -3.44 -24.85 -0.52
CA VAL A 39 -4.25 -24.07 0.43
C VAL A 39 -4.29 -24.75 1.81
N ARG A 40 -4.51 -26.07 1.86
CA ARG A 40 -4.47 -26.86 3.09
C ARG A 40 -3.08 -26.85 3.74
N LEU A 41 -2.02 -26.93 2.94
CA LEU A 41 -0.65 -26.89 3.42
C LEU A 41 -0.29 -25.54 4.05
N ILE A 42 -0.72 -24.42 3.48
CA ILE A 42 -0.57 -23.08 4.08
C ILE A 42 -1.24 -23.05 5.46
N SER A 43 -2.50 -23.47 5.54
CA SER A 43 -3.27 -23.50 6.80
C SER A 43 -2.60 -24.40 7.86
N LEU A 44 -2.12 -25.57 7.46
CA LEU A 44 -1.39 -26.49 8.32
C LEU A 44 -0.08 -25.87 8.86
N LYS A 45 0.72 -25.25 8.00
CA LYS A 45 1.97 -24.57 8.37
C LYS A 45 1.75 -23.46 9.38
N LYS A 46 0.66 -22.71 9.24
CA LYS A 46 0.28 -21.64 10.15
C LYS A 46 -0.48 -22.13 11.39
N LYS A 47 -0.79 -23.40 11.46
CA LYS A 47 -1.58 -24.03 12.57
C LYS A 47 -2.92 -23.33 12.77
N GLU A 48 -3.62 -23.07 11.69
CA GLU A 48 -4.88 -22.34 11.68
C GLU A 48 -6.05 -23.21 12.17
N PRO A 49 -7.08 -22.60 12.79
CA PRO A 49 -8.30 -23.30 13.15
C PRO A 49 -9.13 -23.66 11.91
N GLU A 50 -9.95 -24.71 12.02
CA GLU A 50 -10.76 -25.27 10.93
C GLU A 50 -11.64 -24.24 10.21
N TRP A 51 -12.24 -23.28 10.95
CA TRP A 51 -13.08 -22.25 10.35
C TRP A 51 -12.32 -21.37 9.34
N LEU A 52 -11.01 -21.14 9.57
CA LEU A 52 -10.19 -20.34 8.66
C LEU A 52 -9.78 -21.15 7.43
N LEU A 53 -9.49 -22.43 7.59
CA LEU A 53 -9.28 -23.34 6.46
C LEU A 53 -10.52 -23.41 5.56
N GLU A 54 -11.72 -23.54 6.15
CA GLU A 54 -12.96 -23.52 5.39
C GLU A 54 -13.15 -22.20 4.61
N PHE A 55 -12.84 -21.06 5.24
CA PHE A 55 -12.88 -19.75 4.58
C PHE A 55 -11.93 -19.72 3.35
N ARG A 56 -10.69 -20.19 3.51
CA ARG A 56 -9.70 -20.28 2.43
C ARG A 56 -10.18 -21.15 1.28
N LEU A 57 -10.71 -22.33 1.58
CA LEU A 57 -11.20 -23.26 0.56
C LEU A 57 -12.41 -22.70 -0.20
N LYS A 58 -13.34 -22.01 0.49
CA LYS A 58 -14.45 -21.29 -0.16
C LYS A 58 -13.91 -20.21 -1.10
N ALA A 59 -12.94 -19.41 -0.66
CA ALA A 59 -12.31 -18.38 -1.48
C ALA A 59 -11.60 -19.00 -2.70
N PHE A 60 -10.83 -20.06 -2.52
CA PHE A 60 -10.14 -20.74 -3.63
C PHE A 60 -11.12 -21.28 -4.69
N ARG A 61 -12.19 -21.97 -4.27
CA ARG A 61 -13.21 -22.49 -5.16
C ARG A 61 -13.93 -21.37 -5.93
N HIS A 62 -14.19 -20.25 -5.24
CA HIS A 62 -14.75 -19.08 -5.91
C HIS A 62 -13.76 -18.48 -6.91
N TRP A 63 -12.49 -18.36 -6.56
CA TRP A 63 -11.44 -17.83 -7.46
C TRP A 63 -11.37 -18.65 -8.77
N LEU A 64 -11.49 -19.96 -8.71
CA LEU A 64 -11.52 -20.83 -9.91
C LEU A 64 -12.67 -20.52 -10.88
N THR A 65 -13.73 -19.88 -10.41
CA THR A 65 -14.87 -19.45 -11.24
C THR A 65 -14.68 -18.11 -11.92
N LEU A 66 -13.66 -17.36 -11.48
CA LEU A 66 -13.42 -15.99 -11.95
C LEU A 66 -12.43 -15.95 -13.10
N LYS A 67 -12.52 -14.89 -13.88
CA LYS A 67 -11.52 -14.53 -14.88
C LYS A 67 -10.83 -13.24 -14.44
N MET A 68 -9.54 -13.15 -14.71
CA MET A 68 -8.79 -11.92 -14.45
C MET A 68 -9.45 -10.77 -15.22
N PRO A 69 -9.78 -9.64 -14.56
CA PRO A 69 -10.41 -8.51 -15.23
C PRO A 69 -9.44 -7.84 -16.21
N THR A 70 -9.99 -7.28 -17.29
CA THR A 70 -9.23 -6.64 -18.39
C THR A 70 -9.62 -5.18 -18.63
N TRP A 71 -10.43 -4.60 -17.75
CA TRP A 71 -10.95 -3.23 -17.91
C TRP A 71 -9.99 -2.12 -17.47
N ALA A 72 -8.93 -2.45 -16.70
CA ALA A 72 -7.93 -1.47 -16.29
C ALA A 72 -7.09 -1.00 -17.49
N ASN A 73 -6.62 0.24 -17.44
CA ASN A 73 -5.72 0.79 -18.46
C ASN A 73 -4.28 0.31 -18.23
N LEU A 74 -4.11 -0.99 -18.19
CA LEU A 74 -2.85 -1.68 -17.90
C LEU A 74 -2.59 -2.78 -18.94
N LYS A 75 -1.35 -2.91 -19.36
CA LYS A 75 -0.88 -4.04 -20.19
C LYS A 75 -0.23 -5.07 -19.28
N ILE A 76 -1.04 -5.93 -18.68
CA ILE A 76 -0.58 -6.95 -17.74
C ILE A 76 -0.18 -8.21 -18.53
N PRO A 77 1.08 -8.68 -18.43
CA PRO A 77 1.48 -9.96 -19.00
C PRO A 77 0.67 -11.11 -18.42
N ALA A 78 0.59 -12.24 -19.14
CA ALA A 78 -0.03 -13.44 -18.60
C ALA A 78 0.70 -13.89 -17.34
N ILE A 79 -0.04 -14.07 -16.25
CA ILE A 79 0.49 -14.55 -14.97
C ILE A 79 0.22 -16.05 -14.90
N ASP A 80 1.30 -16.84 -14.79
CA ASP A 80 1.19 -18.28 -14.55
C ASP A 80 1.14 -18.56 -13.04
N TYR A 81 -0.06 -18.73 -12.53
CA TYR A 81 -0.29 -19.06 -11.11
C TYR A 81 0.25 -20.45 -10.72
N GLN A 82 0.62 -21.30 -11.69
CA GLN A 82 1.24 -22.60 -11.41
C GLN A 82 2.76 -22.49 -11.27
N ASP A 83 3.36 -21.36 -11.64
CA ASP A 83 4.79 -21.09 -11.46
C ASP A 83 5.11 -20.22 -10.22
N ILE A 84 4.12 -19.88 -9.40
CA ILE A 84 4.26 -19.06 -8.18
C ILE A 84 4.36 -19.96 -6.94
N ILE A 85 5.25 -19.60 -6.00
CA ILE A 85 5.30 -20.13 -4.64
C ILE A 85 4.42 -19.24 -3.76
N PHE A 86 3.37 -19.83 -3.13
CA PHE A 86 2.39 -19.07 -2.35
C PHE A 86 2.72 -18.97 -0.86
N TYR A 87 3.77 -19.59 -0.40
CA TYR A 87 4.26 -19.48 0.97
C TYR A 87 5.77 -19.74 1.04
N ALA A 88 6.49 -18.81 1.65
CA ALA A 88 7.88 -18.93 2.00
C ALA A 88 8.11 -18.34 3.39
N ALA A 89 8.92 -18.96 4.22
CA ALA A 89 9.21 -18.50 5.57
C ALA A 89 10.68 -18.76 5.92
N PRO A 90 11.35 -17.91 6.72
CA PRO A 90 12.63 -18.25 7.32
C PRO A 90 12.53 -19.58 8.07
N LYS A 91 13.50 -20.49 7.95
CA LYS A 91 13.48 -21.81 8.62
C LYS A 91 13.54 -21.71 10.15
N GLN A 92 14.07 -20.63 10.68
CA GLN A 92 14.04 -20.34 12.10
C GLN A 92 12.67 -19.86 12.54
N LYS A 93 12.40 -19.87 13.87
CA LYS A 93 11.07 -19.55 14.45
C LYS A 93 10.35 -18.39 13.78
N ALA A 94 9.07 -18.56 13.52
CA ALA A 94 8.20 -17.57 12.87
C ALA A 94 7.86 -16.35 13.75
N SER A 95 8.15 -16.36 15.05
CA SER A 95 8.00 -15.25 15.98
C SER A 95 9.05 -15.39 17.06
N TYR A 96 9.74 -14.29 17.36
CA TYR A 96 10.78 -14.24 18.37
C TYR A 96 10.28 -13.41 19.54
N ASP A 97 10.12 -14.05 20.72
CA ASP A 97 9.73 -13.39 21.95
C ASP A 97 10.87 -12.47 22.46
N ASN A 98 12.13 -12.88 22.20
CA ASN A 98 13.31 -12.11 22.58
C ASN A 98 14.10 -11.69 21.32
N ILE A 99 14.57 -10.43 21.30
CA ILE A 99 15.35 -9.86 20.21
C ILE A 99 16.70 -10.58 19.99
N ASP A 100 17.25 -11.17 21.04
CA ASP A 100 18.51 -11.92 20.97
C ASP A 100 18.36 -13.27 20.26
N ASP A 101 17.13 -13.75 20.09
CA ASP A 101 16.82 -14.98 19.35
C ASP A 101 16.64 -14.77 17.85
N ILE A 102 16.60 -13.50 17.39
CA ILE A 102 16.44 -13.15 15.97
C ILE A 102 17.74 -13.45 15.23
N ASP A 103 17.61 -14.08 14.05
CA ASP A 103 18.73 -14.29 13.14
C ASP A 103 19.51 -12.99 12.89
N PRO A 104 20.84 -12.94 13.10
CA PRO A 104 21.64 -11.74 12.95
C PRO A 104 21.55 -11.09 11.55
N GLU A 105 21.42 -11.89 10.49
CA GLU A 105 21.29 -11.36 9.13
C GLU A 105 19.89 -10.74 8.91
N LEU A 106 18.88 -11.29 9.53
CA LEU A 106 17.54 -10.73 9.51
C LEU A 106 17.49 -9.37 10.26
N LYS A 107 18.09 -9.31 11.45
CA LYS A 107 18.23 -8.06 12.22
C LYS A 107 18.97 -7.00 11.41
N LYS A 108 20.12 -7.34 10.82
CA LYS A 108 20.91 -6.46 9.96
C LYS A 108 20.11 -5.98 8.72
N THR A 109 19.23 -6.82 8.20
CA THR A 109 18.36 -6.45 7.08
C THR A 109 17.41 -5.32 7.47
N PHE A 110 16.69 -5.45 8.60
CA PHE A 110 15.78 -4.41 9.07
C PHE A 110 16.52 -3.13 9.49
N ASP A 111 17.70 -3.24 10.09
CA ASP A 111 18.56 -2.09 10.39
C ASP A 111 18.96 -1.33 9.11
N LYS A 112 19.35 -2.04 8.03
CA LYS A 112 19.63 -1.44 6.71
C LYS A 112 18.40 -0.76 6.08
N LEU A 113 17.22 -1.28 6.35
CA LEU A 113 15.96 -0.69 5.91
C LEU A 113 15.55 0.54 6.73
N GLY A 114 16.28 0.84 7.82
CA GLY A 114 15.94 1.91 8.74
C GLY A 114 14.83 1.55 9.72
N ILE A 115 14.57 0.25 9.91
CA ILE A 115 13.53 -0.29 10.80
C ILE A 115 14.22 -1.09 11.91
N PRO A 116 14.72 -0.43 12.95
CA PRO A 116 15.34 -1.11 14.07
C PRO A 116 14.30 -1.94 14.82
N LEU A 117 14.58 -3.23 15.04
CA LEU A 117 13.70 -4.12 15.78
C LEU A 117 13.82 -3.94 17.31
N GLU A 118 14.78 -3.14 17.78
CA GLU A 118 14.97 -2.80 19.19
C GLU A 118 14.15 -1.57 19.57
N GLU A 119 13.22 -1.71 20.50
CA GLU A 119 12.34 -0.61 20.96
C GLU A 119 13.12 0.61 21.47
N GLN A 120 14.27 0.39 22.08
CA GLN A 120 15.15 1.47 22.59
C GLN A 120 15.76 2.34 21.49
N LYS A 121 15.81 1.87 20.25
CA LYS A 121 16.29 2.62 19.08
C LYS A 121 15.18 3.42 18.39
N HIS A 122 13.93 3.21 18.76
CA HIS A 122 12.79 3.96 18.24
C HIS A 122 12.70 5.32 18.95
N LEU A 123 13.38 6.33 18.41
CA LEU A 123 13.32 7.71 18.91
C LEU A 123 11.95 8.38 18.67
N SER A 124 11.14 7.82 17.78
CA SER A 124 9.90 8.44 17.29
C SER A 124 8.62 7.96 17.98
N GLY A 125 8.68 6.94 18.86
CA GLY A 125 7.45 6.37 19.45
C GLY A 125 6.54 5.71 18.42
N VAL A 126 7.10 4.98 17.44
CA VAL A 126 6.38 4.20 16.44
C VAL A 126 6.45 2.73 16.80
N ALA A 127 5.29 2.06 16.89
CA ALA A 127 5.23 0.61 17.00
C ALA A 127 5.26 -0.03 15.61
N VAL A 128 6.11 -1.02 15.41
CA VAL A 128 6.34 -1.66 14.10
C VAL A 128 6.06 -3.15 14.15
N ASP A 129 5.31 -3.64 13.17
CA ASP A 129 5.20 -5.06 12.82
C ASP A 129 6.05 -5.34 11.56
N ALA A 130 7.14 -6.07 11.72
CA ALA A 130 8.10 -6.35 10.66
C ALA A 130 7.79 -7.70 10.02
N VAL A 131 7.39 -7.71 8.75
CA VAL A 131 7.00 -8.90 8.00
C VAL A 131 8.02 -9.19 6.91
N MET A 132 8.54 -10.44 6.86
CA MET A 132 9.41 -10.91 5.79
C MET A 132 8.80 -12.12 5.10
N ASP A 133 8.64 -12.03 3.78
CA ASP A 133 7.92 -13.04 2.98
C ASP A 133 6.54 -13.36 3.61
N SER A 134 6.32 -14.57 4.07
CA SER A 134 5.03 -15.05 4.56
C SER A 134 4.85 -15.01 6.09
N VAL A 135 5.76 -14.37 6.84
CA VAL A 135 5.69 -14.38 8.32
C VAL A 135 6.07 -13.05 8.95
N SER A 136 5.39 -12.71 10.05
CA SER A 136 5.81 -11.64 10.95
C SER A 136 7.02 -12.09 11.76
N VAL A 137 8.06 -11.27 11.76
CA VAL A 137 9.32 -11.52 12.46
C VAL A 137 9.23 -10.98 13.88
N LYS A 138 8.75 -9.75 14.04
CA LYS A 138 8.65 -9.07 15.33
C LYS A 138 7.59 -7.98 15.28
N THR A 139 6.77 -7.90 16.34
CA THR A 139 5.92 -6.75 16.63
C THR A 139 6.47 -6.03 17.87
N THR A 140 6.78 -4.75 17.75
CA THR A 140 7.33 -3.93 18.84
C THR A 140 6.22 -3.25 19.66
N PHE A 141 6.50 -2.85 20.89
CA PHE A 141 5.59 -2.13 21.80
C PHE A 141 4.26 -2.82 22.09
N ARG A 142 4.16 -4.14 21.84
CA ARG A 142 2.93 -4.90 22.03
C ARG A 142 2.41 -4.83 23.47
N GLU A 143 3.29 -4.96 24.47
CA GLU A 143 2.93 -4.91 25.88
C GLU A 143 2.48 -3.50 26.30
N THR A 144 3.22 -2.47 25.89
CA THR A 144 2.89 -1.06 26.15
C THR A 144 1.52 -0.67 25.58
N LEU A 145 1.22 -1.12 24.36
CA LEU A 145 -0.09 -0.89 23.73
C LEU A 145 -1.21 -1.65 24.46
N ALA A 146 -0.91 -2.86 24.94
CA ALA A 146 -1.87 -3.69 25.68
C ALA A 146 -2.28 -3.07 27.02
N GLU A 147 -1.45 -2.24 27.66
CA GLU A 147 -1.79 -1.49 28.88
C GLU A 147 -3.01 -0.55 28.64
N SER A 148 -3.16 -0.05 27.40
CA SER A 148 -4.34 0.73 26.98
C SER A 148 -5.45 -0.12 26.36
N GLY A 149 -5.32 -1.44 26.40
CA GLY A 149 -6.25 -2.39 25.79
C GLY A 149 -6.14 -2.46 24.25
N ILE A 150 -5.14 -1.81 23.66
CA ILE A 150 -4.91 -1.85 22.22
C ILE A 150 -4.30 -3.21 21.85
N ILE A 151 -4.86 -3.86 20.83
CA ILE A 151 -4.30 -5.07 20.24
C ILE A 151 -3.57 -4.66 18.96
N PHE A 152 -2.27 -4.90 18.91
CA PHE A 152 -1.45 -4.75 17.71
C PHE A 152 -0.51 -5.95 17.61
N CYS A 153 -0.75 -6.82 16.64
CA CYS A 153 0.00 -8.06 16.47
C CYS A 153 -0.10 -8.57 15.03
N SER A 154 0.68 -9.61 14.71
CA SER A 154 0.53 -10.31 13.45
C SER A 154 -0.89 -10.88 13.28
N PHE A 155 -1.35 -11.00 12.03
CA PHE A 155 -2.65 -11.59 11.76
C PHE A 155 -2.71 -13.06 12.22
N SER A 156 -1.58 -13.77 12.11
CA SER A 156 -1.45 -15.16 12.58
C SER A 156 -1.61 -15.31 14.09
N ASP A 157 -1.10 -14.37 14.87
CA ASP A 157 -1.29 -14.36 16.33
C ASP A 157 -2.74 -13.99 16.67
N ALA A 158 -3.30 -12.98 15.97
CA ALA A 158 -4.68 -12.59 16.20
C ALA A 158 -5.68 -13.74 15.99
N VAL A 159 -5.47 -14.58 14.97
CA VAL A 159 -6.32 -15.76 14.72
C VAL A 159 -6.30 -16.74 15.89
N LYS A 160 -5.19 -16.85 16.62
CA LYS A 160 -5.01 -17.77 17.75
C LYS A 160 -5.46 -17.16 19.07
N GLU A 161 -5.10 -15.91 19.33
CA GLU A 161 -5.30 -15.25 20.62
C GLU A 161 -6.64 -14.52 20.71
N TYR A 162 -7.16 -14.01 19.57
CA TYR A 162 -8.39 -13.21 19.48
C TYR A 162 -9.36 -13.74 18.41
N PRO A 163 -9.63 -15.05 18.33
CA PRO A 163 -10.40 -15.66 17.24
C PRO A 163 -11.79 -15.07 17.05
N ASP A 164 -12.45 -14.68 18.13
CA ASP A 164 -13.81 -14.11 18.08
C ASP A 164 -13.83 -12.70 17.44
N LEU A 165 -12.81 -11.87 17.71
CA LEU A 165 -12.66 -10.57 17.04
C LEU A 165 -12.37 -10.76 15.56
N VAL A 166 -11.44 -11.66 15.22
CA VAL A 166 -11.11 -11.94 13.83
C VAL A 166 -12.33 -12.45 13.07
N LYS A 167 -13.06 -13.43 13.61
CA LYS A 167 -14.31 -13.96 13.00
C LYS A 167 -15.37 -12.87 12.80
N ARG A 168 -15.49 -11.95 13.77
CA ARG A 168 -16.49 -10.88 13.74
C ARG A 168 -16.25 -9.88 12.61
N TYR A 169 -15.00 -9.59 12.30
CA TYR A 169 -14.66 -8.46 11.41
C TYR A 169 -14.05 -8.89 10.08
N MET A 170 -13.27 -9.94 10.01
CA MET A 170 -12.60 -10.40 8.79
C MET A 170 -13.60 -10.72 7.68
N GLY A 171 -13.35 -10.17 6.49
CA GLY A 171 -14.18 -10.41 5.31
C GLY A 171 -15.54 -9.69 5.33
N THR A 172 -15.78 -8.81 6.31
CA THR A 172 -17.04 -8.02 6.39
C THR A 172 -17.01 -6.78 5.50
N VAL A 173 -15.81 -6.28 5.20
CA VAL A 173 -15.59 -5.11 4.34
C VAL A 173 -14.99 -5.52 3.00
N VAL A 174 -14.08 -6.50 3.00
CA VAL A 174 -13.56 -7.15 1.80
C VAL A 174 -13.93 -8.65 1.84
N PRO A 175 -15.13 -9.03 1.42
CA PRO A 175 -15.48 -10.44 1.30
C PRO A 175 -14.59 -11.10 0.22
N TYR A 176 -14.41 -12.41 0.30
CA TYR A 176 -13.64 -13.14 -0.72
C TYR A 176 -14.24 -13.02 -2.14
N THR A 177 -15.48 -12.56 -2.24
CA THR A 177 -16.20 -12.32 -3.50
C THR A 177 -16.03 -10.90 -4.05
N ASP A 178 -15.25 -10.00 -3.40
CA ASP A 178 -15.12 -8.61 -3.82
C ASP A 178 -14.55 -8.48 -5.25
N ASN A 179 -13.44 -9.16 -5.52
CA ASN A 179 -12.81 -9.18 -6.84
C ASN A 179 -11.85 -10.37 -6.99
N PHE A 180 -11.27 -10.54 -8.18
CA PHE A 180 -10.35 -11.62 -8.52
C PHE A 180 -9.17 -11.75 -7.56
N PHE A 181 -8.47 -10.64 -7.25
CA PHE A 181 -7.30 -10.65 -6.36
C PHE A 181 -7.66 -10.74 -4.88
N ALA A 182 -8.82 -10.22 -4.49
CA ALA A 182 -9.35 -10.41 -3.13
C ALA A 182 -9.71 -11.88 -2.89
N SER A 183 -10.26 -12.56 -3.90
CA SER A 183 -10.54 -14.00 -3.83
C SER A 183 -9.25 -14.81 -3.72
N LEU A 184 -8.25 -14.50 -4.57
CA LEU A 184 -6.92 -15.12 -4.52
C LEU A 184 -6.26 -14.91 -3.15
N ASN A 185 -6.16 -13.66 -2.69
CA ASN A 185 -5.59 -13.35 -1.37
C ASN A 185 -6.32 -14.12 -0.26
N SER A 186 -7.65 -14.14 -0.25
CA SER A 186 -8.43 -14.84 0.78
C SER A 186 -8.15 -16.33 0.82
N ALA A 187 -7.74 -16.93 -0.29
CA ALA A 187 -7.34 -18.36 -0.34
C ALA A 187 -5.91 -18.58 0.22
N VAL A 188 -4.97 -17.65 -0.03
CA VAL A 188 -3.54 -17.90 0.17
C VAL A 188 -2.82 -16.91 1.07
N PHE A 189 -3.50 -15.92 1.65
CA PHE A 189 -2.82 -14.92 2.49
C PHE A 189 -2.00 -15.60 3.59
N SER A 190 -0.81 -15.06 3.82
CA SER A 190 0.16 -15.69 4.72
C SER A 190 0.24 -14.97 6.06
N ASP A 191 0.42 -13.66 6.06
CA ASP A 191 0.39 -12.85 7.27
C ASP A 191 -0.06 -11.43 6.94
N GLY A 192 0.08 -10.54 7.88
CA GLY A 192 -0.28 -9.14 7.87
C GLY A 192 -0.49 -8.68 9.29
N SER A 193 -1.16 -7.56 9.47
CA SER A 193 -1.35 -7.01 10.81
C SER A 193 -2.82 -7.02 11.23
N PHE A 194 -3.03 -7.29 12.49
CA PHE A 194 -4.29 -7.10 13.17
C PHE A 194 -4.16 -5.96 14.18
N CYS A 195 -5.07 -5.00 14.08
CA CYS A 195 -5.11 -3.84 14.95
C CYS A 195 -6.55 -3.61 15.45
N TYR A 196 -6.73 -3.58 16.77
CA TYR A 196 -7.98 -3.23 17.40
C TYR A 196 -7.76 -2.13 18.45
N ILE A 197 -8.41 -0.99 18.26
CA ILE A 197 -8.38 0.13 19.18
C ILE A 197 -9.70 0.15 19.94
N PRO A 198 -9.69 -0.05 21.28
CA PRO A 198 -10.92 -0.12 22.06
C PRO A 198 -11.60 1.24 22.18
N LYS A 199 -12.87 1.19 22.58
CA LYS A 199 -13.72 2.36 22.76
C LYS A 199 -13.07 3.46 23.61
N GLY A 200 -13.10 4.69 23.11
CA GLY A 200 -12.60 5.90 23.79
C GLY A 200 -11.08 6.02 23.81
N VAL A 201 -10.35 5.07 23.23
CA VAL A 201 -8.88 5.07 23.25
C VAL A 201 -8.31 5.82 22.05
N ARG A 202 -7.45 6.77 22.29
CA ARG A 202 -6.59 7.39 21.28
C ARG A 202 -5.23 6.71 21.33
N CYS A 203 -4.85 6.05 20.22
CA CYS A 203 -3.56 5.38 20.16
C CYS A 203 -2.42 6.37 20.46
N PRO A 204 -1.57 6.08 21.46
CA PRO A 204 -0.57 7.05 21.92
C PRO A 204 0.62 7.21 20.97
N MET A 205 0.77 6.32 20.01
CA MET A 205 1.87 6.29 19.05
C MET A 205 1.39 5.91 17.65
N GLU A 206 2.21 6.21 16.65
CA GLU A 206 1.99 5.72 15.30
C GLU A 206 2.18 4.20 15.25
N LEU A 207 1.30 3.50 14.55
CA LEU A 207 1.46 2.07 14.26
C LEU A 207 1.99 1.91 12.84
N SER A 208 2.90 0.98 12.64
CA SER A 208 3.47 0.74 11.31
C SER A 208 3.62 -0.75 11.02
N THR A 209 3.36 -1.16 9.79
CA THR A 209 3.76 -2.46 9.29
C THR A 209 4.71 -2.28 8.13
N TYR A 210 5.79 -3.04 8.13
CA TYR A 210 6.77 -3.02 7.08
C TYR A 210 6.88 -4.39 6.42
N PHE A 211 6.60 -4.44 5.12
CA PHE A 211 6.63 -5.66 4.33
C PHE A 211 7.89 -5.74 3.46
N ARG A 212 8.57 -6.88 3.53
CA ARG A 212 9.75 -7.18 2.71
C ARG A 212 9.57 -8.50 1.98
N ILE A 213 9.48 -8.49 0.67
CA ILE A 213 9.68 -9.69 -0.15
C ILE A 213 11.19 -9.98 -0.21
N ASN A 214 11.60 -11.20 0.01
CA ASN A 214 13.00 -11.60 -0.08
C ASN A 214 13.21 -12.82 -1.00
N SER A 215 12.31 -13.79 -0.95
CA SER A 215 12.43 -15.05 -1.68
C SER A 215 12.09 -14.91 -3.17
N ALA A 216 12.88 -15.59 -4.03
CA ALA A 216 12.64 -15.65 -5.47
C ALA A 216 11.42 -16.51 -5.83
N ASN A 217 10.73 -16.19 -6.93
CA ASN A 217 9.55 -16.90 -7.45
C ASN A 217 8.39 -17.00 -6.43
N THR A 218 8.37 -16.15 -5.40
CA THR A 218 7.30 -16.09 -4.41
C THR A 218 6.34 -14.96 -4.70
N GLY A 219 5.05 -15.21 -4.50
CA GLY A 219 4.06 -14.16 -4.35
C GLY A 219 3.99 -13.68 -2.89
N GLN A 220 3.60 -12.44 -2.71
CA GLN A 220 3.35 -11.84 -1.40
C GLN A 220 1.84 -11.60 -1.25
N PHE A 221 1.25 -12.17 -0.22
CA PHE A 221 -0.20 -12.15 0.00
C PHE A 221 -0.50 -11.75 1.44
N GLU A 222 -0.66 -10.46 1.68
CA GLU A 222 -0.86 -9.91 3.01
C GLU A 222 -2.33 -9.60 3.27
N ARG A 223 -2.74 -9.67 4.54
CA ARG A 223 -4.06 -9.25 4.97
C ARG A 223 -3.99 -8.44 6.25
N THR A 224 -4.34 -7.17 6.17
CA THR A 224 -4.41 -6.25 7.32
C THR A 224 -5.87 -6.01 7.69
N LEU A 225 -6.18 -6.13 8.96
CA LEU A 225 -7.49 -5.83 9.54
C LEU A 225 -7.34 -4.82 10.66
N LEU A 226 -7.92 -3.63 10.49
CA LEU A 226 -7.87 -2.55 11.46
C LEU A 226 -9.29 -2.18 11.89
N VAL A 227 -9.56 -2.23 13.18
CA VAL A 227 -10.84 -1.88 13.78
C VAL A 227 -10.63 -0.77 14.80
N ALA A 228 -11.25 0.37 14.58
CA ALA A 228 -11.35 1.45 15.54
C ALA A 228 -12.77 1.47 16.12
N ASP A 229 -12.88 1.11 17.40
CA ASP A 229 -14.17 1.11 18.13
C ASP A 229 -14.65 2.54 18.39
N GLU A 230 -15.79 2.71 19.03
CA GLU A 230 -16.43 4.02 19.27
C GLU A 230 -15.44 5.01 19.90
N GLU A 231 -15.36 6.24 19.36
CA GLU A 231 -14.52 7.34 19.84
C GLU A 231 -13.00 7.04 19.78
N ALA A 232 -12.59 5.95 19.10
CA ALA A 232 -11.20 5.58 18.98
C ALA A 232 -10.46 6.39 17.90
N TYR A 233 -9.14 6.52 18.08
CA TYR A 233 -8.27 7.16 17.09
C TYR A 233 -7.02 6.32 16.86
N VAL A 234 -6.63 6.16 15.60
CA VAL A 234 -5.37 5.54 15.23
C VAL A 234 -4.79 6.16 13.95
N SER A 235 -3.48 6.31 13.94
CA SER A 235 -2.69 6.57 12.74
C SER A 235 -1.82 5.35 12.44
N TYR A 236 -1.91 4.87 11.21
CA TYR A 236 -1.26 3.63 10.77
C TYR A 236 -0.52 3.85 9.48
N LEU A 237 0.68 3.32 9.38
CA LEU A 237 1.51 3.37 8.19
C LEU A 237 1.85 1.97 7.68
N GLU A 238 1.81 1.81 6.36
CA GLU A 238 2.29 0.63 5.63
C GLU A 238 3.48 1.01 4.77
N GLY A 239 4.62 0.37 5.00
CA GLY A 239 5.82 0.47 4.18
C GLY A 239 6.13 -0.85 3.46
N CYS A 240 6.57 -0.78 2.20
CA CYS A 240 6.82 -1.97 1.40
C CYS A 240 8.07 -1.84 0.54
N THR A 241 8.91 -2.90 0.51
CA THR A 241 10.08 -3.00 -0.38
C THR A 241 10.31 -4.41 -0.91
N ALA A 242 11.05 -4.53 -2.01
CA ALA A 242 11.50 -5.81 -2.57
C ALA A 242 12.94 -5.69 -3.12
N PRO A 243 13.72 -6.78 -3.20
CA PRO A 243 15.03 -6.79 -3.88
C PRO A 243 14.86 -6.66 -5.40
N MET A 244 15.93 -6.26 -6.08
CA MET A 244 15.99 -6.27 -7.55
C MET A 244 15.98 -7.71 -8.07
N ARG A 245 15.08 -8.01 -9.02
CA ARG A 245 15.03 -9.31 -9.70
C ARG A 245 14.60 -9.14 -11.15
N ASP A 246 15.19 -9.96 -12.01
CA ASP A 246 14.84 -10.03 -13.45
C ASP A 246 13.46 -10.67 -13.71
N GLU A 247 12.86 -11.27 -12.69
CA GLU A 247 11.54 -11.89 -12.74
C GLU A 247 10.47 -10.96 -12.19
N ASN A 248 9.24 -11.10 -12.71
CA ASN A 248 8.10 -10.41 -12.11
C ASN A 248 7.59 -11.21 -10.90
N GLN A 249 7.27 -10.50 -9.83
CA GLN A 249 6.67 -11.09 -8.63
C GLN A 249 5.30 -10.48 -8.36
N LEU A 250 4.35 -11.33 -7.96
CA LEU A 250 2.99 -10.91 -7.65
C LEU A 250 2.85 -10.51 -6.19
N HIS A 251 2.44 -9.28 -5.96
CA HIS A 251 1.95 -8.81 -4.65
C HIS A 251 0.45 -8.58 -4.74
N ALA A 252 -0.32 -9.30 -3.94
CA ALA A 252 -1.77 -9.13 -3.87
C ALA A 252 -2.22 -9.06 -2.41
N ALA A 253 -2.47 -7.86 -1.91
CA ALA A 253 -2.81 -7.60 -0.52
C ALA A 253 -4.27 -7.19 -0.33
N ILE A 254 -4.78 -7.41 0.88
CA ILE A 254 -6.08 -6.90 1.36
C ILE A 254 -5.87 -6.04 2.60
N VAL A 255 -6.55 -4.89 2.62
CA VAL A 255 -6.69 -4.07 3.83
C VAL A 255 -8.16 -3.81 4.09
N GLU A 256 -8.62 -4.18 5.28
CA GLU A 256 -9.96 -3.90 5.78
C GLU A 256 -9.89 -2.93 6.95
N ILE A 257 -10.63 -1.81 6.88
CA ILE A 257 -10.73 -0.83 7.96
C ILE A 257 -12.19 -0.67 8.35
N ILE A 258 -12.45 -0.67 9.66
CA ILE A 258 -13.77 -0.41 10.22
C ILE A 258 -13.64 0.72 11.24
N ALA A 259 -14.43 1.78 11.06
CA ALA A 259 -14.53 2.89 12.01
C ALA A 259 -15.96 2.97 12.56
N GLU A 260 -16.09 2.84 13.89
CA GLU A 260 -17.36 2.95 14.62
C GLU A 260 -17.72 4.40 14.90
N ASN A 261 -18.75 4.65 15.74
CA ASN A 261 -19.23 6.00 16.06
C ASN A 261 -18.10 6.91 16.56
N ASN A 262 -17.94 8.08 15.96
CA ASN A 262 -16.93 9.09 16.28
C ASN A 262 -15.48 8.59 16.18
N ALA A 263 -15.24 7.43 15.59
CA ALA A 263 -13.87 6.90 15.40
C ALA A 263 -13.16 7.56 14.21
N GLU A 264 -11.87 7.75 14.32
CA GLU A 264 -11.02 8.29 13.25
C GLU A 264 -9.84 7.35 12.97
N VAL A 265 -9.67 6.99 11.71
CA VAL A 265 -8.54 6.18 11.23
C VAL A 265 -7.80 6.95 10.14
N LYS A 266 -6.50 7.15 10.33
CA LYS A 266 -5.57 7.59 9.28
C LYS A 266 -4.74 6.40 8.83
N TYR A 267 -4.79 6.08 7.55
CA TYR A 267 -4.02 4.99 6.96
C TYR A 267 -3.13 5.53 5.86
N SER A 268 -1.85 5.49 6.11
CA SER A 268 -0.84 5.97 5.17
C SER A 268 -0.10 4.78 4.54
N THR A 269 0.29 4.92 3.27
CA THR A 269 1.09 3.92 2.56
C THR A 269 2.23 4.63 1.85
N VAL A 270 3.45 4.14 2.08
CA VAL A 270 4.64 4.51 1.30
C VAL A 270 5.14 3.24 0.64
N GLN A 271 4.90 3.10 -0.67
CA GLN A 271 5.29 1.91 -1.42
C GLN A 271 6.48 2.21 -2.32
N ASN A 272 7.54 1.43 -2.10
CA ASN A 272 8.76 1.49 -2.86
C ASN A 272 9.17 0.07 -3.29
N TRP A 273 8.28 -0.59 -4.02
CA TRP A 273 8.57 -1.87 -4.65
C TRP A 273 9.59 -1.73 -5.78
N TYR A 274 10.34 -2.77 -6.08
CA TYR A 274 11.23 -2.77 -7.24
C TYR A 274 10.42 -2.58 -8.54
N PRO A 275 10.73 -1.56 -9.35
CA PRO A 275 9.94 -1.20 -10.53
C PRO A 275 10.25 -2.00 -11.79
N GLY A 276 11.27 -2.87 -11.76
CA GLY A 276 11.92 -3.43 -12.93
C GLY A 276 13.15 -2.60 -13.36
N ASP A 277 13.89 -3.12 -14.32
CA ASP A 277 15.05 -2.43 -14.89
C ASP A 277 14.65 -1.31 -15.86
N LYS A 278 15.64 -0.59 -16.41
CA LYS A 278 15.43 0.50 -17.38
C LYS A 278 14.76 0.06 -18.68
N ASP A 279 14.80 -1.25 -19.00
CA ASP A 279 14.20 -1.84 -20.19
C ASP A 279 12.80 -2.43 -19.88
N GLY A 280 12.32 -2.29 -18.64
CA GLY A 280 11.01 -2.76 -18.18
C GLY A 280 10.97 -4.25 -17.85
N LYS A 281 12.13 -4.89 -17.60
CA LYS A 281 12.20 -6.30 -17.23
C LYS A 281 12.15 -6.47 -15.72
N GLY A 282 11.41 -7.47 -15.25
CA GLY A 282 11.25 -7.76 -13.82
C GLY A 282 10.29 -6.79 -13.13
N GLY A 283 10.42 -6.70 -11.81
CA GLY A 283 9.64 -5.80 -10.97
C GLY A 283 8.34 -6.41 -10.44
N ILE A 284 7.71 -5.68 -9.53
CA ILE A 284 6.55 -6.16 -8.78
C ILE A 284 5.24 -5.81 -9.50
N PHE A 285 4.32 -6.77 -9.58
CA PHE A 285 2.92 -6.55 -9.90
C PHE A 285 2.16 -6.32 -8.59
N ASN A 286 1.79 -5.08 -8.33
CA ASN A 286 1.22 -4.63 -7.07
C ASN A 286 -0.30 -4.45 -7.18
N PHE A 287 -1.07 -5.49 -6.85
CA PHE A 287 -2.52 -5.54 -6.98
C PHE A 287 -3.18 -5.59 -5.60
N VAL A 288 -3.66 -4.44 -5.13
CA VAL A 288 -4.10 -4.29 -3.73
C VAL A 288 -5.57 -3.91 -3.64
N THR A 289 -6.29 -4.59 -2.77
CA THR A 289 -7.68 -4.30 -2.42
C THR A 289 -7.75 -3.68 -1.03
N LYS A 290 -8.04 -2.38 -0.96
CA LYS A 290 -8.22 -1.65 0.31
C LYS A 290 -9.65 -1.14 0.43
N ARG A 291 -10.35 -1.43 1.53
CA ARG A 291 -11.71 -0.96 1.79
C ARG A 291 -11.82 -0.44 3.21
N GLY A 292 -12.38 0.77 3.34
CA GLY A 292 -12.71 1.38 4.62
C GLY A 292 -14.22 1.52 4.77
N LEU A 293 -14.76 1.05 5.87
CA LEU A 293 -16.16 1.20 6.24
C LEU A 293 -16.29 2.19 7.40
N CYS A 294 -16.77 3.39 7.10
CA CYS A 294 -17.27 4.32 8.09
C CYS A 294 -18.64 3.84 8.56
N ARG A 295 -18.66 2.88 9.50
CA ARG A 295 -19.87 2.20 9.95
C ARG A 295 -20.69 3.05 10.89
N GLY A 296 -20.02 3.79 11.75
CA GLY A 296 -20.64 4.63 12.77
C GLY A 296 -20.89 6.07 12.32
N GLU A 297 -21.75 6.78 13.08
CA GLU A 297 -21.98 8.20 12.90
C GLU A 297 -20.70 9.01 13.19
N ASN A 298 -20.50 10.11 12.45
CA ASN A 298 -19.35 11.01 12.56
C ASN A 298 -17.99 10.30 12.40
N SER A 299 -17.96 9.05 11.94
CA SER A 299 -16.70 8.32 11.75
C SER A 299 -15.91 8.87 10.57
N LYS A 300 -14.59 8.72 10.62
CA LYS A 300 -13.69 9.24 9.59
C LYS A 300 -12.62 8.23 9.21
N ILE A 301 -12.40 8.05 7.91
CA ILE A 301 -11.27 7.30 7.35
C ILE A 301 -10.54 8.18 6.34
N SER A 302 -9.23 8.33 6.55
CA SER A 302 -8.33 9.04 5.64
C SER A 302 -7.29 8.09 5.08
N TRP A 303 -7.23 7.98 3.75
CA TRP A 303 -6.18 7.28 3.02
C TRP A 303 -5.14 8.28 2.51
N THR A 304 -3.86 8.04 2.79
CA THR A 304 -2.76 8.78 2.18
C THR A 304 -1.82 7.79 1.49
N GLN A 305 -1.50 7.99 0.21
CA GLN A 305 -0.70 7.06 -0.56
C GLN A 305 0.41 7.74 -1.32
N ILE A 306 1.63 7.18 -1.21
CA ILE A 306 2.77 7.53 -2.06
C ILE A 306 3.20 6.25 -2.77
N GLU A 307 2.99 6.20 -4.08
CA GLU A 307 3.28 5.07 -4.94
C GLU A 307 4.45 5.45 -5.86
N THR A 308 5.65 4.95 -5.59
CA THR A 308 6.86 5.31 -6.33
C THR A 308 7.55 4.13 -7.01
N GLY A 309 7.11 2.93 -6.71
CA GLY A 309 7.69 1.70 -7.23
C GLY A 309 6.68 0.83 -7.97
N SER A 310 7.03 -0.44 -8.19
CA SER A 310 6.29 -1.44 -8.93
C SER A 310 6.38 -1.31 -10.45
N ALA A 311 6.45 -2.44 -11.16
CA ALA A 311 6.32 -2.47 -12.61
C ALA A 311 4.88 -2.15 -13.03
N ILE A 312 3.90 -2.71 -12.31
CA ILE A 312 2.47 -2.46 -12.53
C ILE A 312 1.78 -2.25 -11.17
N THR A 313 1.12 -1.12 -11.00
CA THR A 313 0.29 -0.83 -9.82
C THR A 313 -1.19 -0.82 -10.20
N TRP A 314 -2.01 -1.61 -9.50
CA TRP A 314 -3.45 -1.65 -9.65
C TRP A 314 -4.15 -1.60 -8.29
N LYS A 315 -4.64 -0.42 -7.92
CA LYS A 315 -5.09 -0.18 -6.53
C LYS A 315 -6.12 0.93 -6.41
N TYR A 316 -7.28 0.62 -5.80
CA TYR A 316 -8.33 1.59 -5.52
C TYR A 316 -8.83 1.45 -4.07
N PRO A 317 -8.22 2.14 -3.09
CA PRO A 317 -8.81 2.26 -1.78
C PRO A 317 -10.23 2.81 -1.85
N SER A 318 -11.10 2.38 -0.96
CA SER A 318 -12.46 2.91 -0.92
C SER A 318 -12.87 3.34 0.47
N CYS A 319 -13.78 4.33 0.54
CA CYS A 319 -14.53 4.66 1.74
C CYS A 319 -16.01 4.39 1.48
N ILE A 320 -16.61 3.53 2.30
CA ILE A 320 -18.03 3.27 2.35
C ILE A 320 -18.59 4.11 3.51
N LEU A 321 -19.23 5.23 3.20
CA LEU A 321 -19.73 6.22 4.16
C LEU A 321 -21.17 5.85 4.56
N ARG A 322 -21.26 4.90 5.50
CA ARG A 322 -22.53 4.33 5.94
C ARG A 322 -23.18 5.10 7.09
N GLY A 323 -22.36 5.50 8.07
CA GLY A 323 -22.83 6.30 9.19
C GLY A 323 -23.19 7.73 8.76
N ASP A 324 -24.19 8.33 9.37
CA ASP A 324 -24.55 9.73 9.14
C ASP A 324 -23.36 10.64 9.54
N ASN A 325 -23.17 11.74 8.83
CA ASN A 325 -22.07 12.69 8.99
C ASN A 325 -20.65 12.09 8.83
N SER A 326 -20.52 10.86 8.34
CA SER A 326 -19.20 10.24 8.17
C SER A 326 -18.38 10.90 7.05
N THR A 327 -17.06 10.81 7.17
CA THR A 327 -16.12 11.48 6.28
C THR A 327 -15.09 10.50 5.71
N GLY A 328 -14.90 10.54 4.39
CA GLY A 328 -13.87 9.79 3.68
C GLY A 328 -12.88 10.73 3.00
N GLU A 329 -11.59 10.49 3.18
CA GLU A 329 -10.55 11.28 2.52
C GLU A 329 -9.60 10.38 1.76
N PHE A 330 -9.14 10.86 0.61
CA PHE A 330 -8.13 10.18 -0.19
C PHE A 330 -7.13 11.20 -0.74
N TYR A 331 -5.88 11.03 -0.36
CA TYR A 331 -4.75 11.82 -0.82
C TYR A 331 -3.73 10.90 -1.45
N SER A 332 -3.33 11.13 -2.69
CA SER A 332 -2.37 10.25 -3.36
C SER A 332 -1.36 10.99 -4.24
N VAL A 333 -0.14 10.47 -4.26
CA VAL A 333 0.86 10.73 -5.29
C VAL A 333 1.22 9.41 -5.93
N ALA A 334 1.11 9.30 -7.25
CA ALA A 334 1.53 8.14 -8.01
C ALA A 334 2.58 8.57 -9.05
N VAL A 335 3.76 7.96 -9.00
CA VAL A 335 4.86 8.23 -9.92
C VAL A 335 5.09 7.03 -10.82
N THR A 336 5.18 7.27 -12.13
CA THR A 336 5.57 6.27 -13.11
C THR A 336 6.74 6.79 -13.94
N ASN A 337 7.79 5.99 -14.05
CA ASN A 337 8.96 6.30 -14.89
C ASN A 337 9.32 5.05 -15.70
N HIS A 338 10.26 5.17 -16.66
CA HIS A 338 10.63 4.09 -17.56
C HIS A 338 9.39 3.41 -18.17
N TYR A 339 9.17 2.12 -17.93
CA TYR A 339 8.03 1.34 -18.46
C TYR A 339 6.97 1.03 -17.41
N GLN A 340 7.00 1.69 -16.25
CA GLN A 340 6.02 1.49 -15.19
C GLN A 340 4.61 1.87 -15.64
N GLN A 341 3.63 1.14 -15.15
CA GLN A 341 2.21 1.39 -15.38
C GLN A 341 1.47 1.48 -14.04
N ALA A 342 0.61 2.47 -13.91
CA ALA A 342 -0.26 2.61 -12.74
C ALA A 342 -1.69 2.89 -13.19
N ASP A 343 -2.64 2.09 -12.69
CA ASP A 343 -4.07 2.44 -12.71
C ASP A 343 -4.53 2.48 -11.26
N THR A 344 -4.52 3.67 -10.69
CA THR A 344 -4.80 3.93 -9.28
C THR A 344 -5.99 4.87 -9.12
N GLY A 345 -6.41 5.06 -7.89
CA GLY A 345 -7.50 5.99 -7.59
C GLY A 345 -8.29 5.57 -6.37
N THR A 346 -9.57 5.90 -6.34
CA THR A 346 -10.38 5.64 -5.16
C THR A 346 -11.86 5.44 -5.48
N LYS A 347 -12.61 4.94 -4.50
CA LYS A 347 -14.07 4.83 -4.55
C LYS A 347 -14.66 5.45 -3.28
N MET A 348 -15.51 6.46 -3.44
CA MET A 348 -16.26 7.09 -2.36
C MET A 348 -17.73 6.76 -2.52
N ILE A 349 -18.31 5.99 -1.58
CA ILE A 349 -19.69 5.50 -1.64
C ILE A 349 -20.46 6.11 -0.48
N HIS A 350 -21.34 7.06 -0.78
CA HIS A 350 -22.18 7.76 0.17
C HIS A 350 -23.49 7.02 0.39
N ILE A 351 -23.75 6.57 1.61
CA ILE A 351 -24.96 5.83 2.04
C ILE A 351 -25.72 6.61 3.11
N GLY A 352 -25.00 7.09 4.14
CA GLY A 352 -25.54 7.88 5.23
C GLY A 352 -25.84 9.33 4.83
N LYS A 353 -26.52 10.06 5.68
CA LYS A 353 -26.88 11.48 5.49
C LYS A 353 -25.69 12.37 5.83
N ASN A 354 -25.62 13.54 5.17
CA ASN A 354 -24.60 14.58 5.39
C ASN A 354 -23.15 14.06 5.30
N THR A 355 -22.92 12.98 4.58
CA THR A 355 -21.62 12.37 4.41
C THR A 355 -20.72 13.25 3.52
N LYS A 356 -19.42 13.25 3.79
CA LYS A 356 -18.44 14.06 3.07
C LYS A 356 -17.33 13.21 2.50
N SER A 357 -16.86 13.52 1.29
CA SER A 357 -15.65 12.94 0.76
C SER A 357 -14.75 13.97 0.07
N THR A 358 -13.45 13.80 0.24
CA THR A 358 -12.41 14.62 -0.40
C THR A 358 -11.44 13.70 -1.12
N ILE A 359 -11.16 14.01 -2.38
CA ILE A 359 -10.21 13.28 -3.21
C ILE A 359 -9.19 14.29 -3.76
N VAL A 360 -7.90 14.07 -3.46
CA VAL A 360 -6.79 14.81 -4.07
C VAL A 360 -5.79 13.79 -4.60
N SER A 361 -5.69 13.68 -5.92
CA SER A 361 -4.81 12.74 -6.59
C SER A 361 -3.82 13.47 -7.49
N LYS A 362 -2.54 13.23 -7.28
CA LYS A 362 -1.45 13.81 -8.06
C LYS A 362 -0.73 12.69 -8.82
N GLY A 363 -0.85 12.69 -10.14
CA GLY A 363 -0.13 11.77 -11.02
C GLY A 363 1.13 12.41 -11.58
N ILE A 364 2.24 11.69 -11.60
CA ILE A 364 3.50 12.12 -12.21
C ILE A 364 3.96 11.04 -13.16
N SER A 365 4.18 11.39 -14.43
CA SER A 365 4.64 10.45 -15.45
C SER A 365 5.89 10.95 -16.12
N ALA A 366 6.89 10.07 -16.25
CA ALA A 366 8.17 10.35 -16.90
C ALA A 366 8.58 9.20 -17.83
N GLY A 367 9.55 9.39 -18.68
CA GLY A 367 10.04 8.38 -19.62
C GLY A 367 8.91 7.80 -20.50
N HIS A 368 8.67 6.50 -20.42
CA HIS A 368 7.55 5.79 -21.05
C HIS A 368 6.43 5.45 -20.06
N GLY A 369 6.51 5.96 -18.81
CA GLY A 369 5.55 5.69 -17.75
C GLY A 369 4.11 6.05 -18.12
N GLN A 370 3.17 5.20 -17.72
CA GLN A 370 1.74 5.39 -17.97
C GLN A 370 1.01 5.47 -16.63
N ASN A 371 0.39 6.60 -16.33
CA ASN A 371 -0.33 6.82 -15.09
C ASN A 371 -1.82 7.06 -15.37
N SER A 372 -2.67 6.28 -14.73
CA SER A 372 -4.11 6.41 -14.84
C SER A 372 -4.72 6.65 -13.46
N TYR A 373 -5.51 7.70 -13.32
CA TYR A 373 -6.40 7.89 -12.20
C TYR A 373 -7.81 7.39 -12.55
N ARG A 374 -8.40 6.58 -11.66
CA ARG A 374 -9.78 6.11 -11.78
C ARG A 374 -10.54 6.38 -10.47
N GLY A 375 -11.56 7.23 -10.56
CA GLY A 375 -12.35 7.64 -9.39
C GLY A 375 -13.81 7.27 -9.53
N LEU A 376 -14.37 6.58 -8.51
CA LEU A 376 -15.81 6.38 -8.38
C LEU A 376 -16.33 7.27 -7.24
N VAL A 377 -17.31 8.12 -7.54
CA VAL A 377 -18.13 8.78 -6.54
C VAL A 377 -19.56 8.32 -6.74
N LYS A 378 -20.09 7.60 -5.74
CA LYS A 378 -21.46 7.10 -5.79
C LYS A 378 -22.27 7.63 -4.60
N VAL A 379 -23.33 8.37 -4.90
CA VAL A 379 -24.26 8.90 -3.90
C VAL A 379 -25.58 8.14 -4.01
N LEU A 380 -25.89 7.32 -3.01
CA LEU A 380 -27.12 6.53 -3.00
C LEU A 380 -28.35 7.40 -2.69
N LYS A 381 -29.52 6.91 -3.05
CA LYS A 381 -30.82 7.60 -2.92
C LYS A 381 -31.08 8.18 -1.53
N ASN A 382 -30.63 7.52 -0.47
CA ASN A 382 -30.86 7.93 0.92
C ASN A 382 -29.78 8.86 1.49
N ALA A 383 -28.69 9.11 0.77
CA ALA A 383 -27.56 9.94 1.20
C ALA A 383 -27.87 11.45 1.05
N THR A 384 -28.86 11.93 1.78
CA THR A 384 -29.25 13.33 1.76
C THR A 384 -28.14 14.23 2.28
N GLY A 385 -27.87 15.35 1.59
CA GLY A 385 -26.85 16.33 1.97
C GLY A 385 -25.42 15.85 1.76
N ALA A 386 -25.20 14.77 1.00
CA ALA A 386 -23.86 14.29 0.67
C ALA A 386 -23.06 15.34 -0.12
N ARG A 387 -21.76 15.43 0.19
CA ARG A 387 -20.83 16.34 -0.50
C ARG A 387 -19.56 15.60 -0.92
N ASN A 388 -19.12 15.82 -2.16
CA ASN A 388 -17.84 15.35 -2.65
C ASN A 388 -17.07 16.50 -3.30
N PHE A 389 -15.75 16.53 -3.03
CA PHE A 389 -14.78 17.32 -3.77
C PHE A 389 -13.72 16.36 -4.32
N SER A 390 -13.44 16.44 -5.62
CA SER A 390 -12.44 15.63 -6.31
C SER A 390 -11.52 16.50 -7.14
N GLN A 391 -10.23 16.43 -6.88
CA GLN A 391 -9.17 17.07 -7.66
C GLN A 391 -8.19 16.02 -8.15
N CYS A 392 -7.98 15.96 -9.48
CA CYS A 392 -7.13 14.97 -10.12
C CYS A 392 -6.16 15.68 -11.05
N ASP A 393 -4.92 15.89 -10.62
CA ASP A 393 -3.92 16.58 -11.39
C ASP A 393 -2.84 15.62 -11.90
N SER A 394 -2.38 15.86 -13.12
CA SER A 394 -1.31 15.08 -13.75
C SER A 394 -0.18 15.99 -14.22
N LEU A 395 1.06 15.59 -13.95
CA LEU A 395 2.27 16.25 -14.37
C LEU A 395 3.07 15.33 -15.30
N LEU A 396 3.38 15.81 -16.48
CA LEU A 396 4.14 15.08 -17.50
C LEU A 396 5.57 15.60 -17.59
N LEU A 397 6.53 14.67 -17.55
CA LEU A 397 7.95 14.93 -17.77
C LEU A 397 8.40 14.18 -19.03
N GLY A 398 8.50 14.89 -20.15
CA GLY A 398 8.86 14.30 -21.43
C GLY A 398 7.69 14.15 -22.40
N ASN A 399 7.91 13.43 -23.51
CA ASN A 399 6.99 13.33 -24.64
C ASN A 399 6.40 11.94 -24.84
N GLN A 400 6.91 10.91 -24.16
CA GLN A 400 6.54 9.50 -24.36
C GLN A 400 5.73 8.93 -23.21
N CYS A 401 5.66 9.65 -22.07
CA CYS A 401 4.82 9.29 -20.93
C CYS A 401 3.35 9.66 -21.15
N GLY A 402 2.46 9.03 -20.41
CA GLY A 402 1.02 9.27 -20.51
C GLY A 402 0.34 9.49 -19.16
N ALA A 403 -0.71 10.31 -19.18
CA ALA A 403 -1.63 10.50 -18.06
C ALA A 403 -3.06 10.33 -18.54
N HIS A 404 -3.85 9.58 -17.78
CA HIS A 404 -5.23 9.23 -18.13
C HIS A 404 -6.13 9.42 -16.92
N THR A 405 -7.32 9.97 -17.11
CA THR A 405 -8.28 10.21 -16.04
C THR A 405 -9.64 9.59 -16.41
N PHE A 406 -10.14 8.72 -15.53
CA PHE A 406 -11.40 8.01 -15.71
C PHE A 406 -12.36 8.29 -14.54
N PRO A 407 -13.03 9.45 -14.51
CA PRO A 407 -14.02 9.74 -13.49
C PRO A 407 -15.30 8.94 -13.75
N TYR A 408 -15.87 8.38 -12.69
CA TYR A 408 -17.18 7.73 -12.73
C TYR A 408 -18.04 8.28 -11.59
N ILE A 409 -19.10 9.00 -11.92
CA ILE A 409 -19.93 9.72 -10.97
C ILE A 409 -21.37 9.28 -11.12
N GLU A 410 -21.94 8.68 -10.07
CA GLU A 410 -23.34 8.29 -9.96
C GLU A 410 -24.00 9.04 -8.82
N VAL A 411 -25.04 9.82 -9.09
CA VAL A 411 -25.73 10.62 -8.07
C VAL A 411 -27.23 10.34 -8.12
N ASP A 412 -27.72 9.57 -7.16
CA ASP A 412 -29.12 9.20 -7.05
C ASP A 412 -29.92 10.10 -6.07
N ASN A 413 -29.28 11.14 -5.50
CA ASN A 413 -29.90 12.06 -4.54
C ASN A 413 -29.76 13.52 -4.98
N GLN A 414 -30.88 14.23 -5.11
CA GLN A 414 -30.93 15.61 -5.62
C GLN A 414 -30.32 16.66 -4.67
N THR A 415 -30.11 16.34 -3.40
CA THR A 415 -29.52 17.27 -2.42
C THR A 415 -28.00 17.16 -2.37
N ALA A 416 -27.41 16.23 -3.12
CA ALA A 416 -25.96 16.05 -3.16
C ALA A 416 -25.27 17.18 -3.94
N ILE A 417 -24.07 17.51 -3.49
CA ILE A 417 -23.16 18.44 -4.19
C ILE A 417 -21.89 17.63 -4.53
N VAL A 418 -21.59 17.52 -5.81
CA VAL A 418 -20.42 16.81 -6.31
C VAL A 418 -19.62 17.74 -7.19
N GLU A 419 -18.37 17.96 -6.84
CA GLU A 419 -17.42 18.80 -7.56
C GLU A 419 -16.27 17.92 -8.05
N HIS A 420 -15.90 18.06 -9.32
CA HIS A 420 -14.79 17.35 -9.92
C HIS A 420 -14.00 18.27 -10.84
N GLU A 421 -12.70 18.34 -10.60
CA GLU A 421 -11.77 19.00 -11.51
C GLU A 421 -10.61 18.06 -11.86
N ALA A 422 -10.11 18.19 -13.08
CA ALA A 422 -8.95 17.47 -13.54
C ALA A 422 -8.06 18.37 -14.39
N THR A 423 -6.77 18.36 -14.09
CA THR A 423 -5.78 19.13 -14.85
C THR A 423 -4.66 18.22 -15.34
N THR A 424 -4.12 18.52 -16.49
CA THR A 424 -2.89 17.90 -16.99
C THR A 424 -1.95 18.99 -17.43
N SER A 425 -0.76 19.01 -16.87
CA SER A 425 0.30 19.95 -17.21
C SER A 425 1.58 19.21 -17.59
N LYS A 426 2.41 19.86 -18.38
CA LYS A 426 3.76 19.42 -18.70
C LYS A 426 4.74 20.42 -18.10
N ILE A 427 5.87 19.96 -17.57
CA ILE A 427 6.94 20.87 -17.13
C ILE A 427 7.40 21.69 -18.34
N GLY A 428 7.29 23.01 -18.23
CA GLY A 428 7.70 23.94 -19.27
C GLY A 428 9.21 24.10 -19.34
N GLU A 429 9.75 24.14 -20.56
CA GLU A 429 11.17 24.43 -20.79
C GLU A 429 11.55 25.78 -20.15
N ASP A 430 10.65 26.77 -20.17
CA ASP A 430 10.85 28.07 -19.53
C ASP A 430 11.08 28.01 -18.03
N GLN A 431 10.39 27.09 -17.33
CA GLN A 431 10.56 26.90 -15.90
C GLN A 431 11.93 26.29 -15.57
N ILE A 432 12.36 25.31 -16.36
CA ILE A 432 13.68 24.70 -16.24
C ILE A 432 14.76 25.75 -16.58
N PHE A 433 14.59 26.48 -17.68
CA PHE A 433 15.50 27.52 -18.09
C PHE A 433 15.65 28.61 -17.00
N TYR A 434 14.54 29.04 -16.39
CA TYR A 434 14.57 30.00 -15.29
C TYR A 434 15.40 29.53 -14.10
N CYS A 435 15.30 28.24 -13.74
CA CYS A 435 16.10 27.63 -12.69
C CYS A 435 17.59 27.54 -13.08
N ASN A 436 17.85 27.11 -14.31
CA ASN A 436 19.23 27.00 -14.84
C ASN A 436 19.95 28.32 -14.86
N GLN A 437 19.26 29.43 -15.20
CA GLN A 437 19.83 30.80 -15.16
C GLN A 437 20.26 31.24 -13.75
N ARG A 438 19.81 30.52 -12.70
CA ARG A 438 20.17 30.73 -11.30
C ARG A 438 21.17 29.73 -10.76
N GLY A 439 21.77 28.95 -11.65
CA GLY A 439 22.77 27.94 -11.29
C GLY A 439 22.19 26.64 -10.68
N ILE A 440 20.87 26.45 -10.76
CA ILE A 440 20.22 25.20 -10.34
C ILE A 440 20.30 24.24 -11.52
N SER A 441 20.80 23.02 -11.29
CA SER A 441 20.85 22.00 -12.34
C SER A 441 19.44 21.63 -12.85
N THR A 442 19.33 21.13 -14.06
CA THR A 442 18.05 20.66 -14.61
C THR A 442 17.40 19.60 -13.71
N GLN A 443 18.19 18.68 -13.18
CA GLN A 443 17.72 17.62 -12.30
C GLN A 443 17.19 18.18 -10.97
N ASP A 444 17.92 19.11 -10.35
CA ASP A 444 17.47 19.77 -9.12
C ASP A 444 16.20 20.60 -9.36
N ALA A 445 16.10 21.27 -10.51
CA ALA A 445 14.92 22.04 -10.89
C ALA A 445 13.68 21.14 -11.00
N ILE A 446 13.81 19.99 -11.63
CA ILE A 446 12.73 18.98 -11.72
C ILE A 446 12.35 18.49 -10.33
N GLY A 447 13.33 18.13 -9.49
CA GLY A 447 13.10 17.72 -8.11
C GLY A 447 12.33 18.75 -7.30
N LEU A 448 12.68 20.05 -7.43
CA LEU A 448 11.98 21.16 -6.78
C LEU A 448 10.52 21.28 -7.24
N ILE A 449 10.29 21.22 -8.57
CA ILE A 449 8.94 21.32 -9.15
C ILE A 449 8.07 20.15 -8.70
N VAL A 450 8.58 18.92 -8.77
CA VAL A 450 7.87 17.70 -8.38
C VAL A 450 7.55 17.68 -6.88
N ASN A 451 8.52 18.04 -6.04
CA ASN A 451 8.27 18.12 -4.59
C ASN A 451 7.24 19.20 -4.25
N GLY A 452 7.29 20.35 -4.94
CA GLY A 452 6.28 21.41 -4.82
C GLY A 452 4.89 20.92 -5.22
N TYR A 453 4.81 20.18 -6.33
CA TYR A 453 3.56 19.60 -6.83
C TYR A 453 2.95 18.55 -5.89
N ALA A 454 3.77 17.70 -5.29
CA ALA A 454 3.34 16.65 -4.37
C ALA A 454 3.12 17.12 -2.92
N ARG A 455 3.54 18.33 -2.58
CA ARG A 455 3.63 18.86 -1.21
C ARG A 455 2.35 18.74 -0.41
N GLU A 456 1.20 19.01 -1.02
CA GLU A 456 -0.11 18.93 -0.36
C GLU A 456 -0.39 17.54 0.21
N VAL A 457 -0.06 16.50 -0.55
CA VAL A 457 -0.24 15.09 -0.15
C VAL A 457 0.81 14.67 0.87
N ILE A 458 2.07 15.02 0.62
CA ILE A 458 3.19 14.68 1.52
C ILE A 458 2.97 15.23 2.93
N ASN A 459 2.42 16.45 3.04
CA ASN A 459 2.12 17.09 4.34
C ASN A 459 1.00 16.36 5.14
N LYS A 460 0.33 15.37 4.56
CA LYS A 460 -0.63 14.50 5.28
C LYS A 460 0.04 13.34 5.99
N LEU A 461 1.28 13.01 5.62
CA LEU A 461 2.06 11.97 6.27
C LEU A 461 2.64 12.46 7.62
N PRO A 462 2.88 11.55 8.58
CA PRO A 462 3.76 11.82 9.71
C PRO A 462 5.14 12.30 9.23
N MET A 463 5.80 13.15 10.02
CA MET A 463 6.99 13.89 9.59
C MET A 463 8.14 12.97 9.13
N GLU A 464 8.38 11.87 9.83
CA GLU A 464 9.44 10.91 9.51
C GLU A 464 9.22 10.30 8.10
N PHE A 465 7.98 9.95 7.79
CA PHE A 465 7.61 9.36 6.52
C PHE A 465 7.49 10.39 5.38
N ALA A 466 7.18 11.64 5.72
CA ALA A 466 7.18 12.73 4.75
C ALA A 466 8.59 12.97 4.17
N VAL A 467 9.63 12.88 4.99
CA VAL A 467 11.03 13.00 4.55
C VAL A 467 11.42 11.84 3.64
N GLU A 468 11.05 10.61 4.01
CA GLU A 468 11.30 9.42 3.18
C GLU A 468 10.57 9.54 1.83
N ALA A 469 9.30 9.92 1.84
CA ALA A 469 8.50 10.11 0.62
C ALA A 469 9.11 11.17 -0.32
N GLN A 470 9.61 12.28 0.22
CA GLN A 470 10.30 13.30 -0.58
C GLN A 470 11.57 12.76 -1.23
N ALA A 471 12.38 12.00 -0.49
CA ALA A 471 13.59 11.39 -1.03
C ALA A 471 13.25 10.36 -2.14
N LEU A 472 12.22 9.53 -1.93
CA LEU A 472 11.76 8.56 -2.93
C LEU A 472 11.25 9.21 -4.20
N LEU A 473 10.56 10.34 -4.14
CA LEU A 473 10.10 11.08 -5.32
C LEU A 473 11.28 11.59 -6.15
N GLN A 474 12.35 12.06 -5.52
CA GLN A 474 13.56 12.49 -6.22
C GLN A 474 14.23 11.33 -6.94
N ILE A 475 14.49 10.21 -6.21
CA ILE A 475 15.16 9.01 -6.74
C ILE A 475 14.35 8.41 -7.91
N SER A 476 13.03 8.33 -7.78
CA SER A 476 12.17 7.73 -8.82
C SER A 476 12.18 8.48 -10.15
N LEU A 477 12.65 9.71 -10.18
CA LEU A 477 12.70 10.57 -11.36
C LEU A 477 14.11 10.85 -11.84
N GLU A 478 15.14 10.30 -11.18
CA GLU A 478 16.52 10.40 -11.65
C GLU A 478 16.65 9.79 -13.04
N GLY A 479 17.34 10.49 -13.95
CA GLY A 479 17.51 10.06 -15.33
C GLY A 479 16.27 10.18 -16.23
N SER A 480 15.17 10.78 -15.76
CA SER A 480 13.93 10.91 -16.55
C SER A 480 13.95 12.01 -17.63
N VAL A 481 14.99 12.81 -17.66
CA VAL A 481 15.18 13.90 -18.64
C VAL A 481 16.52 13.71 -19.33
N GLY A 482 16.49 13.11 -20.48
CA GLY A 482 17.57 12.98 -21.46
C GLY A 482 17.10 13.43 -22.82
#